data_cdb387b00a13c4711fe6201015621b4a
#
_entry.id   cdb387b00a13c4711fe6201015621b4a
#
_cell.length_a   1.000
_cell.length_b   1.000
_cell.length_c   1.000
_cell.angle_alpha   90.00
_cell.angle_beta   90.00
_cell.angle_gamma   90.00
#
_symmetry.space_group_name_H-M   'P 1'
#
loop_
_entity.id
_entity.type
_entity.pdbx_description
1 polymer ?
#
loop_
_entity_poly.entity_id
_entity_poly.type
_entity_poly.pdbx_seq_one_letter_code
_entity_poly.pdbx_strand_id
1 'polypeptide(L)'
;QIINGIQRGYLTTGTALPGTRIFSQLLKIHRNTAVAVYDELASQGWVEIIANKGTFVLIPEQKNQPIKATSDLVDGIYKYSKNTGFNFKTSFHLAPANEFSKAKYAINDGEPDLRLHPVHQFSKWYSAAMKRKSLISKWNQTNVSSHSAIESQLCNYLNATRGFHIQPNNLISTRSSEMSLFIISQLLIQPNDVVLVGNLSNFASNMIFQQAGASIKTIPVDEQGLDVEYIKKHFTKGKIRCVYISTNRDYPSTQTLTAERRIQLLALANAFQFAIIEDDFDYDFQFDGSPMLPMASADANGMVIYLGKLGQSLFPSFQTGFVVAPENVITEAKNYLQMLDQQGDLIQEQLISELI
;
A
#
# COMPACT_ATOMS: atom_id res chain seq x y z
N GLN A 1 -20.41 -2.46 -3.06
CA GLN A 1 -19.84 -1.12 -3.26
C GLN A 1 -19.76 -0.33 -1.95
N ILE A 2 -20.83 -0.22 -1.16
CA ILE A 2 -20.80 0.51 0.13
C ILE A 2 -19.76 -0.12 1.08
N ILE A 3 -19.79 -1.44 1.27
CA ILE A 3 -18.82 -2.18 2.09
C ILE A 3 -17.39 -1.90 1.61
N ASN A 4 -17.16 -1.96 0.31
CA ASN A 4 -15.86 -1.61 -0.27
C ASN A 4 -15.46 -0.16 0.02
N GLY A 5 -16.39 0.78 -0.05
CA GLY A 5 -16.15 2.19 0.28
C GLY A 5 -15.75 2.38 1.76
N ILE A 6 -16.36 1.61 2.66
CA ILE A 6 -16.03 1.60 4.08
C ILE A 6 -14.64 0.98 4.30
N GLN A 7 -14.37 -0.18 3.69
CA GLN A 7 -13.09 -0.87 3.80
C GLN A 7 -11.92 -0.07 3.21
N ARG A 8 -12.17 0.69 2.13
CA ARG A 8 -11.16 1.57 1.50
C ARG A 8 -10.96 2.90 2.22
N GLY A 9 -11.74 3.17 3.29
CA GLY A 9 -11.67 4.40 4.05
C GLY A 9 -12.35 5.61 3.42
N TYR A 10 -13.04 5.45 2.28
CA TYR A 10 -13.81 6.54 1.65
C TYR A 10 -15.06 6.89 2.42
N LEU A 11 -15.67 5.91 3.06
CA LEU A 11 -16.81 6.06 3.95
C LEU A 11 -16.36 5.77 5.37
N THR A 12 -15.98 6.81 6.09
CA THR A 12 -15.50 6.69 7.49
C THR A 12 -16.66 6.50 8.46
N THR A 13 -16.38 5.92 9.62
CA THR A 13 -17.36 5.78 10.70
C THR A 13 -18.02 7.11 11.03
N GLY A 14 -19.33 7.06 11.22
CA GLY A 14 -20.14 8.26 11.45
C GLY A 14 -20.53 9.02 10.18
N THR A 15 -20.03 8.63 9.00
CA THR A 15 -20.45 9.22 7.72
C THR A 15 -21.93 8.93 7.48
N ALA A 16 -22.74 9.97 7.26
CA ALA A 16 -24.14 9.83 6.88
C ALA A 16 -24.26 9.36 5.43
N LEU A 17 -24.93 8.26 5.19
CA LEU A 17 -25.29 7.80 3.86
C LEU A 17 -26.51 8.55 3.31
N PRO A 18 -26.66 8.69 1.98
CA PRO A 18 -27.84 9.30 1.37
C PRO A 18 -29.11 8.59 1.83
N GLY A 19 -30.18 9.33 2.11
CA GLY A 19 -31.47 8.73 2.41
C GLY A 19 -31.95 7.83 1.27
N THR A 20 -32.75 6.80 1.57
CA THR A 20 -33.19 5.75 0.62
C THR A 20 -33.80 6.32 -0.68
N ARG A 21 -34.47 7.49 -0.61
CA ARG A 21 -35.03 8.18 -1.78
C ARG A 21 -33.92 8.73 -2.71
N ILE A 22 -32.95 9.42 -2.12
CA ILE A 22 -31.82 9.98 -2.86
C ILE A 22 -30.93 8.85 -3.40
N PHE A 23 -30.66 7.84 -2.56
CA PHE A 23 -29.85 6.67 -2.94
C PHE A 23 -30.47 5.91 -4.11
N SER A 24 -31.80 5.70 -4.10
CA SER A 24 -32.50 5.04 -5.20
C SER A 24 -32.46 5.84 -6.51
N GLN A 25 -32.54 7.17 -6.42
CA GLN A 25 -32.40 8.06 -7.59
C GLN A 25 -30.99 8.04 -8.18
N LEU A 26 -29.97 8.13 -7.32
CA LEU A 26 -28.56 8.11 -7.75
C LEU A 26 -28.20 6.82 -8.48
N LEU A 27 -28.67 5.67 -7.98
CA LEU A 27 -28.36 4.36 -8.57
C LEU A 27 -29.39 3.90 -9.61
N LYS A 28 -30.45 4.70 -9.87
CA LYS A 28 -31.57 4.34 -10.76
C LYS A 28 -32.20 2.98 -10.44
N ILE A 29 -32.39 2.69 -9.15
CA ILE A 29 -33.00 1.46 -8.63
C ILE A 29 -34.33 1.78 -7.95
N HIS A 30 -35.15 0.75 -7.75
CA HIS A 30 -36.41 0.92 -7.01
C HIS A 30 -36.13 1.23 -5.54
N ARG A 31 -36.98 2.09 -4.92
CA ARG A 31 -36.81 2.50 -3.52
C ARG A 31 -36.79 1.32 -2.54
N ASN A 32 -37.62 0.31 -2.77
CA ASN A 32 -37.64 -0.88 -1.92
C ASN A 32 -36.31 -1.65 -1.96
N THR A 33 -35.64 -1.67 -3.10
CA THR A 33 -34.27 -2.22 -3.24
C THR A 33 -33.27 -1.42 -2.41
N ALA A 34 -33.37 -0.09 -2.42
CA ALA A 34 -32.52 0.77 -1.58
C ALA A 34 -32.75 0.53 -0.08
N VAL A 35 -34.00 0.32 0.35
CA VAL A 35 -34.33 -0.03 1.73
C VAL A 35 -33.73 -1.39 2.08
N ALA A 36 -33.96 -2.42 1.27
CA ALA A 36 -33.45 -3.76 1.50
C ALA A 36 -31.90 -3.78 1.60
N VAL A 37 -31.22 -2.96 0.79
CA VAL A 37 -29.75 -2.82 0.87
C VAL A 37 -29.33 -2.24 2.23
N TYR A 38 -30.00 -1.21 2.72
CA TYR A 38 -29.65 -0.61 4.01
C TYR A 38 -30.01 -1.53 5.18
N ASP A 39 -31.11 -2.26 5.10
CA ASP A 39 -31.50 -3.24 6.12
C ASP A 39 -30.48 -4.39 6.17
N GLU A 40 -30.01 -4.87 5.01
CA GLU A 40 -28.97 -5.89 4.93
C GLU A 40 -27.63 -5.38 5.49
N LEU A 41 -27.22 -4.16 5.13
CA LEU A 41 -26.01 -3.55 5.67
C LEU A 41 -26.11 -3.34 7.20
N ALA A 42 -27.29 -3.00 7.71
CA ALA A 42 -27.53 -2.85 9.13
C ALA A 42 -27.50 -4.20 9.86
N SER A 43 -28.09 -5.25 9.25
CA SER A 43 -28.06 -6.60 9.82
C SER A 43 -26.63 -7.16 9.91
N GLN A 44 -25.78 -6.78 8.96
CA GLN A 44 -24.34 -7.13 8.94
C GLN A 44 -23.49 -6.20 9.81
N GLY A 45 -24.07 -5.15 10.41
CA GLY A 45 -23.37 -4.21 11.29
C GLY A 45 -22.49 -3.17 10.58
N TRP A 46 -22.62 -2.99 9.26
CA TRP A 46 -21.88 -1.99 8.51
C TRP A 46 -22.44 -0.59 8.66
N VAL A 47 -23.74 -0.49 8.93
CA VAL A 47 -24.43 0.80 9.13
C VAL A 47 -25.41 0.73 10.30
N GLU A 48 -25.71 1.87 10.88
CA GLU A 48 -26.77 2.05 11.85
C GLU A 48 -27.88 2.90 11.26
N ILE A 49 -29.13 2.43 11.36
CA ILE A 49 -30.30 3.19 10.95
C ILE A 49 -30.89 3.87 12.18
N ILE A 50 -30.70 5.18 12.29
CA ILE A 50 -31.25 5.98 13.40
C ILE A 50 -32.57 6.60 12.95
N ALA A 51 -33.66 6.27 13.64
CA ALA A 51 -34.97 6.81 13.32
C ALA A 51 -34.96 8.34 13.27
N ASN A 52 -35.52 8.92 12.22
CA ASN A 52 -35.60 10.36 11.96
C ASN A 52 -34.25 11.09 11.79
N LYS A 53 -33.10 10.40 11.85
CA LYS A 53 -31.76 10.99 11.66
C LYS A 53 -31.08 10.49 10.40
N GLY A 54 -31.33 9.26 9.99
CA GLY A 54 -30.73 8.69 8.77
C GLY A 54 -29.92 7.42 9.01
N THR A 55 -29.16 7.02 7.99
CA THR A 55 -28.29 5.84 8.02
C THR A 55 -26.84 6.30 8.12
N PHE A 56 -26.11 5.78 9.07
CA PHE A 56 -24.73 6.15 9.36
C PHE A 56 -23.81 4.94 9.26
N VAL A 57 -22.60 5.15 8.77
CA VAL A 57 -21.57 4.10 8.71
C VAL A 57 -21.14 3.72 10.12
N LEU A 58 -21.19 2.44 10.42
CA LEU A 58 -20.57 1.85 11.61
C LEU A 58 -19.33 1.06 11.23
N ILE A 59 -18.40 0.96 12.17
CA ILE A 59 -17.44 -0.14 12.18
C ILE A 59 -18.11 -1.29 12.91
N PRO A 60 -18.26 -2.48 12.31
CA PRO A 60 -18.78 -3.63 13.03
C PRO A 60 -17.90 -3.90 14.25
N GLU A 61 -18.38 -3.59 15.43
CA GLU A 61 -17.84 -4.20 16.63
C GLU A 61 -18.15 -5.69 16.53
N GLN A 62 -17.17 -6.51 16.23
CA GLN A 62 -17.33 -7.95 16.41
C GLN A 62 -17.57 -8.17 17.90
N LYS A 63 -18.83 -8.33 18.25
CA LYS A 63 -19.21 -8.83 19.58
C LYS A 63 -18.64 -10.25 19.67
N ASN A 64 -17.42 -10.36 20.16
CA ASN A 64 -16.90 -11.63 20.61
C ASN A 64 -17.73 -12.05 21.80
N GLN A 65 -18.84 -12.75 21.54
CA GLN A 65 -19.53 -13.45 22.62
C GLN A 65 -18.55 -14.51 23.10
N PRO A 66 -18.28 -14.58 24.40
CA PRO A 66 -17.48 -15.68 24.95
C PRO A 66 -18.23 -16.98 24.64
N ILE A 67 -17.74 -17.73 23.67
CA ILE A 67 -18.28 -19.04 23.35
C ILE A 67 -17.98 -19.90 24.56
N LYS A 68 -19.01 -20.34 25.28
CA LYS A 68 -18.89 -21.39 26.29
C LYS A 68 -18.16 -22.56 25.62
N ALA A 69 -17.01 -22.89 26.14
CA ALA A 69 -16.27 -24.05 25.68
C ALA A 69 -17.15 -25.29 25.90
N THR A 70 -17.90 -25.67 24.88
CA THR A 70 -18.47 -27.00 24.80
C THR A 70 -17.31 -27.91 24.42
N SER A 71 -16.91 -28.76 25.34
CA SER A 71 -15.95 -29.83 25.11
C SER A 71 -16.55 -30.80 24.09
N ASP A 72 -16.34 -30.55 22.80
CA ASP A 72 -16.66 -31.49 21.74
C ASP A 72 -15.61 -32.63 21.78
N LEU A 73 -15.80 -33.53 22.73
CA LEU A 73 -15.18 -34.85 22.70
C LEU A 73 -15.95 -35.70 21.68
N VAL A 74 -15.51 -35.70 20.45
CA VAL A 74 -15.94 -36.67 19.45
C VAL A 74 -14.79 -37.66 19.28
N ASP A 75 -14.99 -38.88 19.71
CA ASP A 75 -14.09 -40.03 19.50
C ASP A 75 -12.66 -39.92 20.03
N GLY A 76 -12.47 -39.32 21.22
CA GLY A 76 -11.15 -39.32 21.89
C GLY A 76 -10.06 -38.50 21.18
N ILE A 77 -10.38 -37.81 20.09
CA ILE A 77 -9.46 -36.94 19.37
C ILE A 77 -9.71 -35.50 19.76
N TYR A 78 -8.74 -34.84 20.38
CA TYR A 78 -8.80 -33.42 20.65
C TYR A 78 -8.70 -32.63 19.34
N LYS A 79 -9.79 -31.97 18.93
CA LYS A 79 -9.75 -31.03 17.84
C LYS A 79 -9.21 -29.71 18.33
N TYR A 80 -8.28 -29.10 17.56
CA TYR A 80 -7.80 -27.76 17.85
C TYR A 80 -8.98 -26.76 17.83
N SER A 81 -9.05 -25.89 18.83
CA SER A 81 -10.15 -24.92 18.95
C SER A 81 -10.21 -24.01 17.72
N LYS A 82 -11.40 -23.78 17.19
CA LYS A 82 -11.63 -22.86 16.08
C LYS A 82 -11.63 -21.40 16.52
N ASN A 83 -11.92 -21.15 17.81
CA ASN A 83 -12.07 -19.81 18.36
C ASN A 83 -11.20 -19.66 19.61
N THR A 84 -10.75 -18.43 19.85
CA THR A 84 -10.00 -18.11 21.09
C THR A 84 -10.96 -17.97 22.26
N GLY A 85 -10.46 -18.30 23.47
CA GLY A 85 -11.14 -18.00 24.74
C GLY A 85 -10.90 -16.59 25.28
N PHE A 86 -10.23 -15.75 24.51
CA PHE A 86 -9.88 -14.37 24.89
C PHE A 86 -10.18 -13.41 23.76
N ASN A 87 -10.30 -12.11 24.10
CA ASN A 87 -10.52 -11.04 23.13
C ASN A 87 -9.20 -10.62 22.49
N PHE A 88 -9.21 -10.30 21.19
CA PHE A 88 -8.10 -9.73 20.45
C PHE A 88 -8.57 -8.66 19.48
N LYS A 89 -7.66 -7.78 19.09
CA LYS A 89 -7.96 -6.70 18.15
C LYS A 89 -8.21 -7.29 16.76
N THR A 90 -9.40 -7.04 16.22
CA THR A 90 -9.72 -7.32 14.82
C THR A 90 -9.66 -6.04 14.00
N SER A 91 -9.20 -6.16 12.75
CA SER A 91 -9.10 -5.03 11.82
C SER A 91 -9.91 -5.36 10.58
N PHE A 92 -11.14 -4.86 10.52
CA PHE A 92 -12.06 -5.13 9.41
C PHE A 92 -11.52 -4.62 8.06
N HIS A 93 -10.74 -3.54 8.08
CA HIS A 93 -10.12 -2.96 6.90
C HIS A 93 -8.99 -3.83 6.31
N LEU A 94 -8.48 -4.81 7.08
CA LEU A 94 -7.51 -5.79 6.57
C LEU A 94 -8.17 -7.01 5.91
N ALA A 95 -9.51 -7.10 5.96
CA ALA A 95 -10.21 -8.18 5.27
C ALA A 95 -10.01 -8.05 3.75
N PRO A 96 -9.80 -9.16 3.02
CA PRO A 96 -9.66 -9.11 1.56
C PRO A 96 -10.86 -8.40 0.92
N ALA A 97 -10.59 -7.47 0.02
CA ALA A 97 -11.65 -6.70 -0.65
C ALA A 97 -12.45 -7.54 -1.65
N ASN A 98 -11.92 -8.68 -2.07
CA ASN A 98 -12.48 -9.48 -3.15
C ASN A 98 -12.61 -10.95 -2.74
N GLU A 99 -13.84 -11.45 -2.75
CA GLU A 99 -14.06 -12.87 -3.02
C GLU A 99 -13.69 -13.12 -4.48
N PHE A 100 -12.94 -14.18 -4.74
CA PHE A 100 -12.65 -14.60 -6.11
C PHE A 100 -13.96 -14.73 -6.89
N SER A 101 -14.09 -13.97 -7.97
CA SER A 101 -15.26 -14.04 -8.82
C SER A 101 -15.41 -15.46 -9.38
N LYS A 102 -16.60 -16.07 -9.26
CA LYS A 102 -16.96 -17.32 -9.92
C LYS A 102 -17.32 -17.11 -11.41
N ALA A 103 -17.10 -15.90 -11.93
CA ALA A 103 -17.36 -15.58 -13.32
C ALA A 103 -16.46 -16.42 -14.25
N LYS A 104 -17.03 -16.86 -15.37
CA LYS A 104 -16.29 -17.62 -16.41
C LYS A 104 -15.12 -16.82 -16.99
N TYR A 105 -15.27 -15.50 -17.04
CA TYR A 105 -14.26 -14.55 -17.51
C TYR A 105 -14.04 -13.53 -16.40
N ALA A 106 -12.79 -13.35 -16.00
CA ALA A 106 -12.38 -12.33 -15.03
C ALA A 106 -11.45 -11.33 -15.72
N ILE A 107 -11.71 -10.04 -15.52
CA ILE A 107 -10.80 -8.97 -15.89
C ILE A 107 -10.10 -8.57 -14.58
N ASN A 108 -8.80 -8.74 -14.53
CA ASN A 108 -7.93 -8.34 -13.43
C ASN A 108 -6.87 -7.36 -13.92
N ASP A 109 -5.98 -6.93 -13.03
CA ASP A 109 -4.91 -5.95 -13.36
C ASP A 109 -3.82 -6.54 -14.27
N GLY A 110 -3.97 -7.79 -14.69
CA GLY A 110 -3.01 -8.53 -15.47
C GLY A 110 -1.85 -9.05 -14.60
N GLU A 111 -1.50 -10.29 -14.84
CA GLU A 111 -0.30 -10.90 -14.28
C GLU A 111 0.63 -11.29 -15.43
N PRO A 112 1.96 -11.20 -15.22
CA PRO A 112 2.89 -11.68 -16.23
C PRO A 112 2.63 -13.14 -16.59
N ASP A 113 2.69 -13.47 -17.88
CA ASP A 113 2.54 -14.86 -18.32
C ASP A 113 3.72 -15.71 -17.83
N LEU A 114 3.47 -16.59 -16.86
CA LEU A 114 4.50 -17.45 -16.26
C LEU A 114 5.24 -18.32 -17.27
N ARG A 115 4.67 -18.58 -18.44
CA ARG A 115 5.32 -19.35 -19.51
C ARG A 115 6.46 -18.59 -20.18
N LEU A 116 6.46 -17.25 -20.08
CA LEU A 116 7.50 -16.39 -20.63
C LEU A 116 8.67 -16.20 -19.66
N HIS A 117 8.52 -16.62 -18.41
CA HIS A 117 9.58 -16.46 -17.41
C HIS A 117 10.72 -17.46 -17.65
N PRO A 118 11.97 -17.02 -17.55
CA PRO A 118 13.13 -17.88 -17.74
C PRO A 118 13.42 -18.75 -16.49
N VAL A 119 12.45 -19.54 -16.05
CA VAL A 119 12.49 -20.35 -14.80
C VAL A 119 13.78 -21.20 -14.70
N HIS A 120 14.20 -21.81 -15.83
CA HIS A 120 15.41 -22.62 -15.84
C HIS A 120 16.68 -21.81 -15.55
N GLN A 121 16.74 -20.58 -16.03
CA GLN A 121 17.87 -19.67 -15.81
C GLN A 121 17.90 -19.18 -14.37
N PHE A 122 16.74 -18.85 -13.81
CA PHE A 122 16.60 -18.52 -12.39
C PHE A 122 17.05 -19.66 -11.48
N SER A 123 16.64 -20.88 -11.76
CA SER A 123 17.06 -22.06 -10.99
C SER A 123 18.58 -22.22 -10.98
N LYS A 124 19.25 -22.00 -12.14
CA LYS A 124 20.71 -22.03 -12.22
C LYS A 124 21.37 -20.92 -11.39
N TRP A 125 20.91 -19.69 -11.52
CA TRP A 125 21.45 -18.55 -10.79
C TRP A 125 21.25 -18.73 -9.27
N TYR A 126 20.05 -19.13 -8.85
CA TYR A 126 19.74 -19.42 -7.44
C TYR A 126 20.66 -20.50 -6.87
N SER A 127 20.83 -21.59 -7.59
CA SER A 127 21.73 -22.69 -7.20
C SER A 127 23.18 -22.24 -7.13
N ALA A 128 23.62 -21.38 -8.07
CA ALA A 128 24.96 -20.82 -8.05
C ALA A 128 25.18 -19.87 -6.87
N ALA A 129 24.21 -19.00 -6.57
CA ALA A 129 24.26 -18.11 -5.43
C ALA A 129 24.38 -18.88 -4.11
N MET A 130 23.57 -19.91 -3.91
CA MET A 130 23.62 -20.77 -2.70
C MET A 130 24.98 -21.45 -2.47
N LYS A 131 25.73 -21.72 -3.53
CA LYS A 131 27.06 -22.40 -3.43
C LYS A 131 28.20 -21.42 -3.12
N ARG A 132 27.96 -20.12 -3.09
CA ARG A 132 29.00 -19.12 -2.86
C ARG A 132 29.44 -19.10 -1.38
N LYS A 133 30.74 -19.33 -1.17
CA LYS A 133 31.34 -19.29 0.18
C LYS A 133 31.15 -17.94 0.88
N SER A 134 31.08 -16.83 0.12
CA SER A 134 30.85 -15.50 0.66
C SER A 134 29.47 -15.33 1.30
N LEU A 135 28.42 -15.99 0.76
CA LEU A 135 27.08 -15.99 1.38
C LEU A 135 27.06 -16.83 2.66
N ILE A 136 27.74 -18.00 2.63
CA ILE A 136 27.83 -18.87 3.81
C ILE A 136 28.57 -18.15 4.96
N SER A 137 29.63 -17.39 4.65
CA SER A 137 30.33 -16.61 5.67
C SER A 137 29.47 -15.46 6.23
N LYS A 138 28.65 -14.82 5.42
CA LYS A 138 27.70 -13.78 5.86
C LYS A 138 26.58 -14.34 6.75
N TRP A 139 26.10 -15.55 6.49
CA TRP A 139 25.11 -16.23 7.34
C TRP A 139 25.58 -16.44 8.78
N ASN A 140 26.87 -16.62 8.97
CA ASN A 140 27.46 -16.82 10.30
C ASN A 140 27.76 -15.51 11.05
N GLN A 141 27.57 -14.36 10.41
CA GLN A 141 27.82 -13.05 11.02
C GLN A 141 26.48 -12.40 11.41
N THR A 142 26.10 -12.54 12.67
CA THR A 142 24.84 -12.02 13.24
C THR A 142 24.70 -10.48 13.22
N ASN A 143 25.72 -9.74 12.77
CA ASN A 143 25.78 -8.27 12.83
C ASN A 143 26.21 -7.59 11.52
N VAL A 144 26.17 -8.29 10.39
CA VAL A 144 26.50 -7.61 9.13
C VAL A 144 25.22 -7.09 8.52
N SER A 145 25.16 -5.82 8.28
CA SER A 145 24.18 -5.21 7.37
C SER A 145 24.28 -5.90 6.00
N SER A 146 23.56 -7.02 5.85
CA SER A 146 23.51 -7.84 4.63
C SER A 146 23.06 -7.03 3.43
N HIS A 147 22.35 -5.95 3.68
CA HIS A 147 21.76 -5.06 2.69
C HIS A 147 22.76 -4.16 1.94
N SER A 148 24.00 -4.03 2.42
CA SER A 148 24.96 -3.07 1.84
C SER A 148 25.31 -3.33 0.37
N ALA A 149 25.31 -4.58 -0.10
CA ALA A 149 25.68 -4.92 -1.47
C ALA A 149 24.54 -4.57 -2.45
N ILE A 150 23.32 -4.98 -2.14
CA ILE A 150 22.16 -4.66 -2.97
C ILE A 150 21.87 -3.15 -2.94
N GLU A 151 21.97 -2.50 -1.79
CA GLU A 151 21.76 -1.05 -1.66
C GLU A 151 22.75 -0.26 -2.54
N SER A 152 24.03 -0.66 -2.58
CA SER A 152 25.03 -0.01 -3.42
C SER A 152 24.74 -0.19 -4.92
N GLN A 153 24.35 -1.38 -5.35
CA GLN A 153 23.96 -1.63 -6.74
C GLN A 153 22.67 -0.90 -7.13
N LEU A 154 21.67 -0.91 -6.23
CA LEU A 154 20.44 -0.15 -6.41
C LEU A 154 20.70 1.34 -6.54
N CYS A 155 21.58 1.93 -5.72
CA CYS A 155 21.96 3.34 -5.86
C CYS A 155 22.50 3.64 -7.24
N ASN A 156 23.43 2.81 -7.74
CA ASN A 156 24.00 2.98 -9.08
C ASN A 156 22.92 2.90 -10.16
N TYR A 157 22.08 1.87 -10.09
CA TYR A 157 20.97 1.66 -11.02
C TYR A 157 19.98 2.82 -11.01
N LEU A 158 19.53 3.25 -9.82
CA LEU A 158 18.55 4.33 -9.68
C LEU A 158 19.15 5.70 -10.10
N ASN A 159 20.42 5.97 -9.78
CA ASN A 159 21.09 7.17 -10.24
C ASN A 159 21.17 7.21 -11.78
N ALA A 160 21.45 6.08 -12.42
CA ALA A 160 21.54 5.99 -13.88
C ALA A 160 20.19 6.04 -14.59
N THR A 161 19.14 5.45 -13.99
CA THR A 161 17.84 5.25 -14.67
C THR A 161 16.76 6.24 -14.25
N ARG A 162 16.83 6.81 -13.03
CA ARG A 162 15.82 7.73 -12.48
C ARG A 162 16.36 9.15 -12.23
N GLY A 163 17.61 9.41 -12.60
CA GLY A 163 18.23 10.73 -12.41
C GLY A 163 18.39 11.12 -10.95
N PHE A 164 18.47 10.16 -10.03
CA PHE A 164 18.78 10.42 -8.63
C PHE A 164 20.28 10.74 -8.44
N HIS A 165 20.60 11.36 -7.32
CA HIS A 165 21.97 11.59 -6.83
C HIS A 165 22.13 11.07 -5.41
N ILE A 166 21.65 9.81 -5.17
CA ILE A 166 21.59 9.19 -3.87
C ILE A 166 22.83 8.37 -3.53
N GLN A 167 23.04 8.20 -2.23
CA GLN A 167 24.07 7.35 -1.63
C GLN A 167 23.36 6.18 -0.88
N PRO A 168 24.06 5.12 -0.49
CA PRO A 168 23.46 4.00 0.27
C PRO A 168 22.76 4.40 1.57
N ASN A 169 23.12 5.55 2.17
CA ASN A 169 22.44 6.11 3.33
C ASN A 169 21.05 6.69 3.01
N ASN A 170 20.75 6.89 1.73
CA ASN A 170 19.44 7.37 1.28
C ASN A 170 18.51 6.23 0.84
N LEU A 171 18.93 4.98 1.01
CA LEU A 171 18.21 3.83 0.48
C LEU A 171 18.10 2.71 1.50
N ILE A 172 16.96 2.02 1.47
CA ILE A 172 16.71 0.75 2.16
C ILE A 172 15.97 -0.19 1.23
N SER A 173 16.40 -1.45 1.16
CA SER A 173 15.68 -2.54 0.50
C SER A 173 14.78 -3.30 1.48
N THR A 174 13.65 -3.80 0.99
CA THR A 174 12.69 -4.58 1.76
C THR A 174 12.21 -5.78 0.94
N ARG A 175 11.49 -6.72 1.55
CA ARG A 175 10.96 -7.88 0.83
C ARG A 175 9.85 -7.54 -0.17
N SER A 176 9.14 -6.43 0.02
CA SER A 176 8.08 -5.99 -0.89
C SER A 176 7.81 -4.50 -0.76
N SER A 177 7.14 -3.92 -1.76
CA SER A 177 6.67 -2.53 -1.72
C SER A 177 5.68 -2.28 -0.59
N GLU A 178 4.86 -3.28 -0.25
CA GLU A 178 3.91 -3.20 0.87
C GLU A 178 4.64 -3.12 2.22
N MET A 179 5.73 -3.87 2.39
CA MET A 179 6.59 -3.77 3.57
C MET A 179 7.25 -2.38 3.64
N SER A 180 7.75 -1.87 2.52
CA SER A 180 8.27 -0.49 2.43
C SER A 180 7.22 0.52 2.89
N LEU A 181 6.03 0.47 2.31
CA LEU A 181 4.94 1.38 2.65
C LEU A 181 4.50 1.23 4.11
N PHE A 182 4.44 0.00 4.63
CA PHE A 182 4.11 -0.25 6.03
C PHE A 182 5.12 0.43 6.96
N ILE A 183 6.42 0.23 6.75
CA ILE A 183 7.48 0.84 7.59
C ILE A 183 7.38 2.37 7.55
N ILE A 184 7.28 2.96 6.35
CA ILE A 184 7.14 4.42 6.19
C ILE A 184 5.87 4.93 6.85
N SER A 185 4.76 4.20 6.74
CA SER A 185 3.50 4.59 7.40
C SER A 185 3.62 4.58 8.93
N GLN A 186 4.32 3.60 9.51
CA GLN A 186 4.56 3.57 10.96
C GLN A 186 5.46 4.71 11.45
N LEU A 187 6.39 5.19 10.62
CA LEU A 187 7.26 6.31 10.96
C LEU A 187 6.55 7.66 10.84
N LEU A 188 5.68 7.82 9.84
CA LEU A 188 5.09 9.11 9.52
C LEU A 188 3.77 9.36 10.24
N ILE A 189 2.91 8.34 10.36
CA ILE A 189 1.49 8.53 10.67
C ILE A 189 1.24 8.35 12.16
N GLN A 190 0.55 9.32 12.74
CA GLN A 190 -0.05 9.25 14.07
C GLN A 190 -1.57 9.07 13.97
N PRO A 191 -2.25 8.59 15.03
CA PRO A 191 -3.70 8.46 15.03
C PRO A 191 -4.41 9.75 14.62
N ASN A 192 -5.34 9.63 13.65
CA ASN A 192 -6.12 10.71 13.05
C ASN A 192 -5.35 11.68 12.13
N ASP A 193 -4.09 11.43 11.83
CA ASP A 193 -3.37 12.19 10.80
C ASP A 193 -4.06 12.06 9.44
N VAL A 194 -4.12 13.16 8.70
CA VAL A 194 -4.76 13.20 7.38
C VAL A 194 -3.79 12.74 6.31
N VAL A 195 -4.14 11.67 5.62
CA VAL A 195 -3.47 11.17 4.42
C VAL A 195 -4.34 11.45 3.21
N LEU A 196 -3.79 12.15 2.22
CA LEU A 196 -4.48 12.45 0.97
C LEU A 196 -4.13 11.40 -0.09
N VAL A 197 -5.16 10.92 -0.79
CA VAL A 197 -5.05 9.92 -1.87
C VAL A 197 -5.95 10.34 -3.03
N GLY A 198 -5.72 9.83 -4.22
CA GLY A 198 -6.65 10.01 -5.35
C GLY A 198 -8.05 9.47 -5.01
N ASN A 199 -9.08 10.01 -5.65
CA ASN A 199 -10.48 9.60 -5.44
C ASN A 199 -10.74 8.13 -5.82
N LEU A 200 -9.89 7.55 -6.67
CA LEU A 200 -9.74 6.13 -6.90
C LEU A 200 -8.30 5.79 -6.55
N SER A 201 -8.04 5.06 -5.51
CA SER A 201 -6.69 4.74 -5.05
C SER A 201 -6.52 3.27 -4.75
N ASN A 202 -5.27 2.85 -4.60
CA ASN A 202 -4.93 1.46 -4.31
C ASN A 202 -5.50 1.04 -2.95
N PHE A 203 -6.30 -0.03 -2.95
CA PHE A 203 -6.92 -0.58 -1.75
C PHE A 203 -5.88 -1.04 -0.73
N ALA A 204 -4.83 -1.74 -1.16
CA ALA A 204 -3.81 -2.27 -0.27
C ALA A 204 -3.06 -1.14 0.47
N SER A 205 -2.73 -0.06 -0.24
CA SER A 205 -2.09 1.12 0.35
C SER A 205 -2.99 1.79 1.38
N ASN A 206 -4.29 1.93 1.07
CA ASN A 206 -5.26 2.49 2.01
C ASN A 206 -5.42 1.64 3.28
N MET A 207 -5.38 0.30 3.17
CA MET A 207 -5.39 -0.58 4.34
C MET A 207 -4.19 -0.33 5.26
N ILE A 208 -3.00 -0.15 4.68
CA ILE A 208 -1.77 0.13 5.44
C ILE A 208 -1.90 1.46 6.16
N PHE A 209 -2.36 2.52 5.49
CA PHE A 209 -2.57 3.83 6.12
C PHE A 209 -3.61 3.78 7.25
N GLN A 210 -4.73 3.10 7.03
CA GLN A 210 -5.76 2.94 8.08
C GLN A 210 -5.23 2.13 9.26
N GLN A 211 -4.41 1.10 9.02
CA GLN A 211 -3.78 0.32 10.08
C GLN A 211 -2.81 1.17 10.93
N ALA A 212 -2.13 2.14 10.31
CA ALA A 212 -1.30 3.12 11.00
C ALA A 212 -2.12 4.19 11.77
N GLY A 213 -3.44 4.24 11.57
CA GLY A 213 -4.35 5.17 12.25
C GLY A 213 -4.73 6.41 11.43
N ALA A 214 -4.41 6.44 10.14
CA ALA A 214 -4.71 7.59 9.28
C ALA A 214 -6.20 7.83 9.06
N SER A 215 -6.55 9.11 8.93
CA SER A 215 -7.80 9.58 8.34
C SER A 215 -7.58 9.85 6.86
N ILE A 216 -8.07 8.96 5.98
CA ILE A 216 -7.93 9.09 4.54
C ILE A 216 -8.90 10.14 4.01
N LYS A 217 -8.39 11.05 3.17
CA LYS A 217 -9.18 12.03 2.42
C LYS A 217 -8.86 11.92 0.93
N THR A 218 -9.90 11.91 0.12
CA THR A 218 -9.77 11.74 -1.32
C THR A 218 -9.68 13.08 -2.04
N ILE A 219 -8.82 13.13 -3.06
CA ILE A 219 -8.60 14.28 -3.93
C ILE A 219 -9.07 13.92 -5.33
N PRO A 220 -9.75 14.81 -6.06
CA PRO A 220 -10.10 14.59 -7.44
C PRO A 220 -8.89 14.27 -8.31
N VAL A 221 -9.07 13.36 -9.27
CA VAL A 221 -8.09 13.03 -10.31
C VAL A 221 -8.77 13.29 -11.65
N ASP A 222 -8.11 14.05 -12.51
CA ASP A 222 -8.54 14.37 -13.87
C ASP A 222 -7.50 13.93 -14.91
N GLU A 223 -7.62 14.35 -16.14
CA GLU A 223 -6.72 14.01 -17.25
C GLU A 223 -5.26 14.48 -17.03
N GLN A 224 -5.02 15.41 -16.11
CA GLN A 224 -3.70 15.90 -15.73
C GLN A 224 -3.16 15.21 -14.43
N GLY A 225 -3.88 14.24 -13.88
CA GLY A 225 -3.58 13.56 -12.65
C GLY A 225 -4.25 14.20 -11.43
N LEU A 226 -3.63 14.10 -10.25
CA LEU A 226 -4.16 14.61 -8.99
C LEU A 226 -4.37 16.13 -9.03
N ASP A 227 -5.54 16.62 -8.58
CA ASP A 227 -5.87 18.06 -8.55
C ASP A 227 -5.18 18.77 -7.37
N VAL A 228 -4.05 19.40 -7.65
CA VAL A 228 -3.25 20.14 -6.66
C VAL A 228 -3.94 21.41 -6.19
N GLU A 229 -4.68 22.10 -7.06
CA GLU A 229 -5.43 23.31 -6.70
C GLU A 229 -6.57 22.99 -5.71
N TYR A 230 -7.19 21.82 -5.85
CA TYR A 230 -8.16 21.33 -4.87
C TYR A 230 -7.51 21.23 -3.48
N ILE A 231 -6.29 20.67 -3.38
CA ILE A 231 -5.58 20.55 -2.10
C ILE A 231 -5.35 21.96 -1.50
N LYS A 232 -4.82 22.87 -2.30
CA LYS A 232 -4.53 24.26 -1.89
C LYS A 232 -5.77 25.00 -1.40
N LYS A 233 -6.92 24.74 -2.02
CA LYS A 233 -8.20 25.39 -1.68
C LYS A 233 -8.85 24.83 -0.42
N HIS A 234 -8.75 23.52 -0.16
CA HIS A 234 -9.53 22.84 0.88
C HIS A 234 -8.71 22.48 2.12
N PHE A 235 -7.39 22.58 2.07
CA PHE A 235 -6.53 22.26 3.19
C PHE A 235 -5.61 23.44 3.53
N THR A 236 -5.11 23.45 4.76
CA THR A 236 -4.20 24.48 5.25
C THR A 236 -2.93 23.86 5.81
N LYS A 237 -1.89 24.68 5.99
CA LYS A 237 -0.61 24.26 6.57
C LYS A 237 -0.80 23.48 7.89
N GLY A 238 -0.10 22.35 8.03
CA GLY A 238 -0.12 21.51 9.22
C GLY A 238 -1.35 20.61 9.37
N LYS A 239 -2.26 20.58 8.39
CA LYS A 239 -3.45 19.70 8.41
C LYS A 239 -3.27 18.42 7.62
N ILE A 240 -2.26 18.34 6.78
CA ILE A 240 -1.94 17.17 5.95
C ILE A 240 -0.68 16.54 6.52
N ARG A 241 -0.69 15.24 6.75
CA ARG A 241 0.51 14.49 7.11
C ARG A 241 1.30 14.10 5.87
N CYS A 242 0.64 13.47 4.91
CA CYS A 242 1.25 13.15 3.63
C CYS A 242 0.22 13.05 2.49
N VAL A 243 0.73 13.12 1.27
CA VAL A 243 0.02 12.81 0.02
C VAL A 243 0.65 11.54 -0.55
N TYR A 244 -0.18 10.52 -0.83
CA TYR A 244 0.25 9.31 -1.52
C TYR A 244 -0.18 9.37 -2.98
N ILE A 245 0.76 9.16 -3.89
CA ILE A 245 0.55 9.32 -5.32
C ILE A 245 1.46 8.42 -6.15
N SER A 246 0.95 7.92 -7.27
CA SER A 246 1.74 7.31 -8.34
C SER A 246 1.83 8.32 -9.49
N THR A 247 3.03 8.87 -9.74
CA THR A 247 3.18 10.02 -10.62
C THR A 247 3.20 9.68 -12.11
N ASN A 248 3.64 8.48 -12.48
CA ASN A 248 3.74 8.04 -13.88
C ASN A 248 2.43 7.43 -14.38
N ARG A 249 1.83 6.56 -13.60
CA ARG A 249 0.52 5.94 -13.88
C ARG A 249 -0.22 5.77 -12.56
N ASP A 250 -1.14 6.68 -12.31
CA ASP A 250 -1.97 6.58 -11.10
C ASP A 250 -2.89 5.36 -11.18
N TYR A 251 -2.93 4.56 -10.11
CA TYR A 251 -3.80 3.38 -10.08
C TYR A 251 -5.14 3.73 -9.39
N PRO A 252 -6.28 3.37 -9.99
CA PRO A 252 -6.48 2.66 -11.26
C PRO A 252 -6.77 3.60 -12.45
N SER A 253 -6.65 4.92 -12.29
CA SER A 253 -7.01 5.89 -13.30
C SER A 253 -6.10 5.85 -14.54
N THR A 254 -4.89 5.32 -14.39
CA THR A 254 -3.78 5.33 -15.37
C THR A 254 -3.29 6.72 -15.78
N GLN A 255 -3.79 7.77 -15.14
CA GLN A 255 -3.42 9.15 -15.45
C GLN A 255 -1.99 9.47 -14.96
N THR A 256 -1.27 10.22 -15.79
CA THR A 256 0.07 10.71 -15.44
C THR A 256 -0.04 12.10 -14.83
N LEU A 257 0.64 12.33 -13.70
CA LEU A 257 0.73 13.66 -13.12
C LEU A 257 1.62 14.53 -14.01
N THR A 258 1.06 15.60 -14.56
CA THR A 258 1.77 16.52 -15.46
C THR A 258 2.97 17.18 -14.76
N ALA A 259 3.98 17.60 -15.55
CA ALA A 259 5.16 18.29 -15.04
C ALA A 259 4.80 19.54 -14.23
N GLU A 260 3.81 20.31 -14.70
CA GLU A 260 3.32 21.48 -13.98
C GLU A 260 2.77 21.13 -12.61
N ARG A 261 1.89 20.11 -12.52
CA ARG A 261 1.32 19.66 -11.23
C ARG A 261 2.36 19.05 -10.30
N ARG A 262 3.42 18.41 -10.83
CA ARG A 262 4.55 17.93 -10.01
C ARG A 262 5.26 19.10 -9.32
N ILE A 263 5.55 20.17 -10.06
CA ILE A 263 6.17 21.38 -9.52
C ILE A 263 5.25 22.05 -8.49
N GLN A 264 3.96 22.17 -8.80
CA GLN A 264 2.96 22.74 -7.89
C GLN A 264 2.84 21.93 -6.59
N LEU A 265 2.82 20.59 -6.69
CA LEU A 265 2.71 19.71 -5.52
C LEU A 265 3.95 19.79 -4.64
N LEU A 266 5.16 19.80 -5.22
CA LEU A 266 6.41 20.00 -4.48
C LEU A 266 6.42 21.37 -3.78
N ALA A 267 6.04 22.44 -4.48
CA ALA A 267 5.96 23.78 -3.89
C ALA A 267 4.94 23.82 -2.74
N LEU A 268 3.79 23.16 -2.90
CA LEU A 268 2.76 23.09 -1.87
C LEU A 268 3.20 22.26 -0.67
N ALA A 269 3.91 21.15 -0.88
CA ALA A 269 4.49 20.33 0.18
C ALA A 269 5.47 21.14 1.02
N ASN A 270 6.34 21.91 0.38
CA ASN A 270 7.25 22.83 1.06
C ASN A 270 6.52 23.91 1.86
N ALA A 271 5.48 24.52 1.29
CA ALA A 271 4.73 25.59 1.93
C ALA A 271 3.90 25.07 3.13
N PHE A 272 3.26 23.92 2.98
CA PHE A 272 2.35 23.34 3.96
C PHE A 272 3.03 22.35 4.91
N GLN A 273 4.28 21.94 4.61
CA GLN A 273 5.10 21.04 5.43
C GLN A 273 4.46 19.65 5.60
N PHE A 274 4.11 19.01 4.48
CA PHE A 274 3.65 17.62 4.44
C PHE A 274 4.59 16.79 3.57
N ALA A 275 4.66 15.48 3.86
CA ALA A 275 5.44 14.55 3.06
C ALA A 275 4.67 14.13 1.79
N ILE A 276 5.39 13.82 0.73
CA ILE A 276 4.86 13.15 -0.46
C ILE A 276 5.42 11.73 -0.47
N ILE A 277 4.53 10.73 -0.52
CA ILE A 277 4.91 9.34 -0.77
C ILE A 277 4.65 9.09 -2.25
N GLU A 278 5.74 9.05 -3.03
CA GLU A 278 5.71 8.76 -4.47
C GLU A 278 5.89 7.24 -4.67
N ASP A 279 4.82 6.54 -5.03
CA ASP A 279 4.83 5.11 -5.30
C ASP A 279 4.98 4.86 -6.81
N ASP A 280 6.16 4.40 -7.19
CA ASP A 280 6.53 4.17 -8.58
C ASP A 280 6.66 2.66 -8.85
N PHE A 281 5.53 1.99 -8.79
CA PHE A 281 5.45 0.52 -8.84
C PHE A 281 5.74 -0.07 -10.23
N ASP A 282 5.71 0.73 -11.30
CA ASP A 282 5.79 0.26 -12.69
C ASP A 282 6.72 1.09 -13.60
N TYR A 283 7.68 1.81 -13.03
CA TYR A 283 8.61 2.65 -13.78
C TYR A 283 9.31 1.93 -14.94
N ASP A 284 9.66 0.68 -14.75
CA ASP A 284 10.39 -0.10 -15.77
C ASP A 284 9.49 -0.56 -16.94
N PHE A 285 8.15 -0.35 -16.84
CA PHE A 285 7.20 -0.68 -17.90
C PHE A 285 6.81 0.57 -18.69
N GLN A 286 7.59 0.90 -19.70
CA GLN A 286 7.30 2.00 -20.61
C GLN A 286 6.80 1.45 -21.94
N PHE A 287 5.55 1.79 -22.30
CA PHE A 287 4.94 1.33 -23.55
C PHE A 287 5.01 2.41 -24.65
N ASP A 288 5.00 3.68 -24.25
CA ASP A 288 5.00 4.82 -25.14
C ASP A 288 5.96 5.91 -24.65
N GLY A 289 6.90 6.30 -25.49
CA GLY A 289 7.80 7.43 -25.23
C GLY A 289 8.90 7.18 -24.20
N SER A 290 9.52 8.26 -23.74
CA SER A 290 10.54 8.23 -22.68
C SER A 290 9.89 8.40 -21.32
N PRO A 291 10.34 7.66 -20.29
CA PRO A 291 9.79 7.81 -18.94
C PRO A 291 10.06 9.22 -18.42
N MET A 292 9.05 9.78 -17.78
CA MET A 292 9.23 11.01 -17.01
C MET A 292 9.96 10.69 -15.71
N LEU A 293 11.01 11.44 -15.40
CA LEU A 293 11.76 11.24 -14.17
C LEU A 293 10.84 11.35 -12.93
N PRO A 294 11.11 10.58 -11.87
CA PRO A 294 10.35 10.68 -10.62
C PRO A 294 10.40 12.08 -10.04
N MET A 295 9.36 12.46 -9.32
CA MET A 295 9.30 13.76 -8.64
C MET A 295 10.38 13.89 -7.57
N ALA A 296 10.74 12.78 -6.92
CA ALA A 296 11.84 12.70 -5.97
C ALA A 296 13.19 13.13 -6.54
N SER A 297 13.43 12.99 -7.86
CA SER A 297 14.69 13.44 -8.50
C SER A 297 14.83 14.96 -8.54
N ALA A 298 13.72 15.70 -8.44
CA ALA A 298 13.68 17.16 -8.41
C ALA A 298 13.51 17.75 -6.99
N ASP A 299 13.40 16.91 -5.97
CA ASP A 299 13.19 17.33 -4.58
C ASP A 299 14.50 17.72 -3.90
N ALA A 300 14.74 19.01 -3.76
CA ALA A 300 15.91 19.55 -3.06
C ALA A 300 15.69 19.70 -1.54
N ASN A 301 14.47 19.53 -1.03
CA ASN A 301 14.10 19.85 0.35
C ASN A 301 13.75 18.64 1.21
N GLY A 302 13.83 17.43 0.65
CA GLY A 302 13.54 16.19 1.36
C GLY A 302 12.05 16.01 1.70
N MET A 303 11.17 16.51 0.84
CA MET A 303 9.71 16.37 1.02
C MET A 303 9.16 15.07 0.43
N VAL A 304 9.93 14.39 -0.44
CA VAL A 304 9.50 13.18 -1.14
C VAL A 304 10.16 11.95 -0.56
N ILE A 305 9.34 10.96 -0.25
CA ILE A 305 9.73 9.59 0.05
C ILE A 305 9.33 8.76 -1.17
N TYR A 306 10.31 8.26 -1.90
CA TYR A 306 10.10 7.46 -3.10
C TYR A 306 10.08 5.98 -2.77
N LEU A 307 9.03 5.31 -3.20
CA LEU A 307 8.86 3.86 -3.10
C LEU A 307 8.94 3.25 -4.49
N GLY A 308 9.65 2.15 -4.59
CA GLY A 308 9.72 1.41 -5.83
C GLY A 308 9.82 -0.10 -5.58
N LYS A 309 9.71 -0.86 -6.65
CA LYS A 309 9.91 -2.30 -6.63
C LYS A 309 10.68 -2.78 -7.84
N LEU A 310 11.39 -3.88 -7.65
CA LEU A 310 12.13 -4.59 -8.69
C LEU A 310 11.69 -6.05 -8.76
N GLY A 311 11.94 -6.67 -9.89
CA GLY A 311 11.78 -8.11 -10.07
C GLY A 311 10.40 -8.58 -10.48
N GLN A 312 9.39 -7.71 -10.54
CA GLN A 312 8.04 -8.10 -10.96
C GLN A 312 8.00 -8.69 -12.37
N SER A 313 8.82 -8.16 -13.28
CA SER A 313 8.98 -8.67 -14.64
C SER A 313 9.78 -9.96 -14.72
N LEU A 314 10.57 -10.28 -13.68
CA LEU A 314 11.44 -11.43 -13.69
C LEU A 314 10.71 -12.70 -13.21
N PHE A 315 10.08 -12.62 -12.05
CA PHE A 315 9.28 -13.73 -11.49
C PHE A 315 8.41 -13.18 -10.34
N PRO A 316 7.13 -13.52 -10.22
CA PRO A 316 6.23 -12.96 -9.20
C PRO A 316 6.74 -13.09 -7.76
N SER A 317 7.47 -14.14 -7.44
CA SER A 317 8.06 -14.35 -6.10
C SER A 317 9.44 -13.69 -5.90
N PHE A 318 10.00 -13.06 -6.92
CA PHE A 318 11.31 -12.39 -6.89
C PHE A 318 11.21 -10.87 -6.74
N GLN A 319 10.15 -10.41 -6.12
CA GLN A 319 9.95 -8.99 -5.90
C GLN A 319 10.77 -8.50 -4.72
N THR A 320 11.36 -7.31 -4.89
CA THR A 320 12.02 -6.56 -3.83
C THR A 320 11.46 -5.15 -3.84
N GLY A 321 11.00 -4.69 -2.69
CA GLY A 321 10.67 -3.28 -2.48
C GLY A 321 11.92 -2.48 -2.09
N PHE A 322 11.87 -1.17 -2.30
CA PHE A 322 12.89 -0.27 -1.80
C PHE A 322 12.30 1.11 -1.51
N VAL A 323 12.99 1.86 -0.65
CA VAL A 323 12.65 3.24 -0.30
C VAL A 323 13.85 4.11 -0.55
N VAL A 324 13.63 5.25 -1.20
CA VAL A 324 14.59 6.36 -1.27
C VAL A 324 14.04 7.54 -0.50
N ALA A 325 14.81 8.02 0.47
CA ALA A 325 14.41 9.14 1.32
C ALA A 325 15.64 9.84 1.93
N PRO A 326 15.46 10.98 2.61
CA PRO A 326 16.51 11.59 3.43
C PRO A 326 17.10 10.62 4.46
N GLU A 327 18.39 10.76 4.76
CA GLU A 327 19.16 9.83 5.59
C GLU A 327 18.54 9.60 6.98
N ASN A 328 17.98 10.65 7.59
CA ASN A 328 17.32 10.54 8.89
C ASN A 328 16.09 9.60 8.85
N VAL A 329 15.31 9.63 7.77
CA VAL A 329 14.16 8.72 7.58
C VAL A 329 14.65 7.29 7.34
N ILE A 330 15.69 7.12 6.51
CA ILE A 330 16.25 5.81 6.20
C ILE A 330 16.87 5.16 7.43
N THR A 331 17.52 5.94 8.30
CA THR A 331 18.07 5.43 9.57
C THR A 331 16.98 4.82 10.44
N GLU A 332 15.86 5.51 10.63
CA GLU A 332 14.74 4.98 11.40
C GLU A 332 14.04 3.82 10.68
N ALA A 333 13.92 3.86 9.36
CA ALA A 333 13.37 2.76 8.58
C ALA A 333 14.21 1.49 8.72
N LYS A 334 15.55 1.60 8.76
CA LYS A 334 16.46 0.48 9.01
C LYS A 334 16.26 -0.13 10.42
N ASN A 335 16.03 0.70 11.44
CA ASN A 335 15.71 0.23 12.79
C ASN A 335 14.40 -0.58 12.78
N TYR A 336 13.37 -0.09 12.08
CA TYR A 336 12.11 -0.81 11.92
C TYR A 336 12.27 -2.13 11.15
N LEU A 337 13.00 -2.10 10.04
CA LEU A 337 13.25 -3.30 9.24
C LEU A 337 13.99 -4.36 10.05
N GLN A 338 15.01 -3.96 10.80
CA GLN A 338 15.76 -4.90 11.65
C GLN A 338 14.88 -5.59 12.69
N MET A 339 13.87 -4.90 13.20
CA MET A 339 12.90 -5.50 14.13
C MET A 339 11.96 -6.49 13.41
N LEU A 340 11.55 -6.21 12.18
CA LEU A 340 10.58 -7.01 11.43
C LEU A 340 11.25 -8.18 10.69
N ASP A 341 12.42 -7.95 10.12
CA ASP A 341 13.12 -8.89 9.25
C ASP A 341 14.64 -8.79 9.45
N GLN A 342 15.12 -9.38 10.52
CA GLN A 342 16.51 -9.25 10.93
C GLN A 342 17.52 -9.84 9.92
N GLN A 343 17.13 -10.86 9.16
CA GLN A 343 18.05 -11.60 8.29
C GLN A 343 17.93 -11.24 6.81
N GLY A 344 16.78 -10.69 6.35
CA GLY A 344 16.52 -10.49 4.93
C GLY A 344 16.48 -11.80 4.13
N ASP A 345 16.53 -11.69 2.81
CA ASP A 345 16.73 -12.82 1.89
C ASP A 345 18.04 -12.65 1.12
N LEU A 346 19.13 -13.05 1.75
CA LEU A 346 20.49 -12.88 1.23
C LEU A 346 20.69 -13.46 -0.18
N ILE A 347 19.98 -14.54 -0.53
CA ILE A 347 20.10 -15.19 -1.82
C ILE A 347 19.38 -14.37 -2.88
N GLN A 348 18.17 -13.94 -2.58
CA GLN A 348 17.39 -13.09 -3.48
C GLN A 348 18.07 -11.74 -3.68
N GLU A 349 18.56 -11.11 -2.62
CA GLU A 349 19.30 -9.85 -2.68
C GLU A 349 20.56 -9.96 -3.55
N GLN A 350 21.31 -11.06 -3.40
CA GLN A 350 22.48 -11.32 -4.23
C GLN A 350 22.11 -11.49 -5.69
N LEU A 351 21.03 -12.21 -5.99
CA LEU A 351 20.56 -12.40 -7.36
C LEU A 351 20.12 -11.09 -8.00
N ILE A 352 19.32 -10.31 -7.30
CA ILE A 352 18.87 -9.00 -7.80
C ILE A 352 20.07 -8.08 -8.02
N SER A 353 21.02 -8.06 -7.09
CA SER A 353 22.25 -7.29 -7.21
C SER A 353 23.11 -7.66 -8.43
N GLU A 354 23.00 -8.89 -8.95
CA GLU A 354 23.69 -9.34 -10.16
C GLU A 354 22.91 -9.08 -11.46
N LEU A 355 21.59 -8.87 -11.34
CA LEU A 355 20.70 -8.64 -12.47
C LEU A 355 20.55 -7.16 -12.83
N ILE A 356 20.83 -6.27 -11.90
CA ILE A 356 20.82 -4.81 -12.08
C ILE A 356 22.23 -4.27 -12.25
#